data_441fb4aa1c0ef036030d1d61df655e4f
#
_entry.id   441fb4aa1c0ef036030d1d61df655e4f
#
_cell.length_a   1.000
_cell.length_b   1.000
_cell.length_c   1.000
_cell.angle_alpha   90.00
_cell.angle_beta   90.00
_cell.angle_gamma   90.00
#
_symmetry.space_group_name_H-M   'P 1'
#
loop_
_entity.id
_entity.type
_entity.pdbx_description
1 polymer ?
#
loop_
_entity_poly.entity_id
_entity_poly.type
_entity_poly.pdbx_seq_one_letter_code
_entity_poly.pdbx_strand_id
1 'polypeptide(L)'
;MNYKFKATPNFAKELKTLAKKYKSLKQDIEGLKKEYEENPLLGNSLGGGYRKIRLKISSKKQGKRGGARVITHEVILNIATDEETTSVLFISIYDKSDFSTIDI
;
A
#
# COMPACT_ATOMS: atom_id res chain seq x y z
N MET A 1 16.72 9.68 -0.67
CA MET A 1 15.56 9.50 0.19
C MET A 1 15.42 8.02 0.54
N ASN A 2 15.32 7.73 1.82
CA ASN A 2 15.23 6.35 2.29
C ASN A 2 13.81 6.02 2.71
N TYR A 3 13.37 4.82 2.39
CA TYR A 3 12.06 4.31 2.78
C TYR A 3 12.21 3.09 3.65
N LYS A 4 11.40 3.02 4.70
CA LYS A 4 11.22 1.82 5.51
C LYS A 4 9.77 1.39 5.43
N PHE A 5 9.54 0.12 5.13
CA PHE A 5 8.19 -0.41 5.01
C PHE A 5 7.90 -1.36 6.16
N LYS A 6 6.76 -1.14 6.80
CA LYS A 6 6.26 -1.98 7.90
C LYS A 6 4.80 -2.32 7.61
N ALA A 7 4.31 -3.35 8.25
CA ALA A 7 2.92 -3.77 8.13
C ALA A 7 2.31 -4.00 9.50
N THR A 8 1.05 -3.61 9.66
CA THR A 8 0.29 -3.95 10.87
C THR A 8 -0.07 -5.44 10.84
N PRO A 9 -0.36 -6.05 12.00
CA PRO A 9 -0.89 -7.40 12.04
C PRO A 9 -2.17 -7.54 11.22
N ASN A 10 -3.01 -6.53 11.23
CA ASN A 10 -4.23 -6.49 10.43
C ASN A 10 -3.94 -6.58 8.93
N PHE A 11 -2.97 -5.79 8.44
CA PHE A 11 -2.57 -5.83 7.04
C PHE A 11 -2.03 -7.21 6.66
N ALA A 12 -1.16 -7.77 7.50
CA ALA A 12 -0.57 -9.09 7.24
C ALA A 12 -1.65 -10.17 7.13
N LYS A 13 -2.66 -10.11 7.98
CA LYS A 13 -3.79 -11.04 7.96
C LYS A 13 -4.64 -10.88 6.70
N GLU A 14 -4.98 -9.65 6.35
CA GLU A 14 -5.75 -9.36 5.15
C GLU A 14 -5.00 -9.77 3.88
N LEU A 15 -3.70 -9.47 3.83
CA LEU A 15 -2.86 -9.85 2.70
C LEU A 15 -2.82 -11.37 2.53
N LYS A 16 -2.64 -12.10 3.62
CA LYS A 16 -2.61 -13.56 3.59
C LYS A 16 -3.91 -14.14 3.04
N THR A 17 -5.04 -13.60 3.47
CA THR A 17 -6.36 -14.03 3.03
C THR A 17 -6.55 -13.78 1.54
N LEU A 18 -6.24 -12.58 1.07
CA LEU A 18 -6.38 -12.22 -0.34
C LEU A 18 -5.37 -12.94 -1.23
N ALA A 19 -4.16 -13.20 -0.72
CA ALA A 19 -3.13 -13.89 -1.50
C ALA A 19 -3.50 -15.34 -1.82
N LYS A 20 -4.36 -15.96 -1.03
CA LYS A 20 -4.90 -17.29 -1.33
C LYS A 20 -5.80 -17.26 -2.57
N LYS A 21 -6.51 -16.16 -2.77
CA LYS A 21 -7.39 -15.94 -3.92
C LYS A 21 -6.63 -15.43 -5.14
N TYR A 22 -5.66 -14.54 -4.92
CA TYR A 22 -4.88 -13.90 -5.97
C TYR A 22 -3.40 -14.21 -5.79
N LYS A 23 -2.89 -15.15 -6.57
CA LYS A 23 -1.52 -15.67 -6.40
C LYS A 23 -0.43 -14.63 -6.62
N SER A 24 -0.69 -13.59 -7.40
CA SER A 24 0.28 -12.54 -7.68
C SER A 24 0.39 -11.48 -6.58
N LEU A 25 -0.52 -11.50 -5.61
CA LEU A 25 -0.70 -10.36 -4.72
C LEU A 25 0.55 -9.98 -3.92
N LYS A 26 1.26 -10.97 -3.38
CA LYS A 26 2.50 -10.69 -2.63
C LYS A 26 3.54 -10.00 -3.50
N GLN A 27 3.65 -10.45 -4.75
CA GLN A 27 4.57 -9.86 -5.72
C GLN A 27 4.10 -8.47 -6.14
N ASP A 28 2.79 -8.27 -6.26
CA ASP A 28 2.22 -6.96 -6.56
C ASP A 28 2.53 -5.96 -5.45
N ILE A 29 2.53 -6.37 -4.19
CA ILE A 29 2.93 -5.53 -3.07
C ILE A 29 4.41 -5.14 -3.17
N GLU A 30 5.29 -6.06 -3.56
CA GLU A 30 6.70 -5.75 -3.75
C GLU A 30 6.90 -4.73 -4.87
N GLY A 31 6.13 -4.84 -5.94
CA GLY A 31 6.11 -3.85 -7.00
C GLY A 31 5.61 -2.49 -6.51
N LEU A 32 4.63 -2.48 -5.62
CA LEU A 32 4.11 -1.25 -5.03
C LEU A 32 5.18 -0.53 -4.20
N LYS A 33 5.99 -1.26 -3.45
CA LYS A 33 7.08 -0.67 -2.68
C LYS A 33 8.09 0.06 -3.59
N LYS A 34 8.43 -0.54 -4.73
CA LYS A 34 9.32 0.09 -5.72
C LYS A 34 8.67 1.33 -6.32
N GLU A 35 7.39 1.25 -6.67
CA GLU A 35 6.66 2.38 -7.21
C GLU A 35 6.60 3.53 -6.19
N TYR A 36 6.45 3.20 -4.92
CA TYR A 36 6.46 4.17 -3.83
C TYR A 36 7.78 4.93 -3.75
N GLU A 37 8.89 4.23 -3.89
CA GLU A 37 10.21 4.84 -3.88
C GLU A 37 10.43 5.77 -5.07
N GLU A 38 9.86 5.43 -6.23
CA GLU A 38 9.99 6.21 -7.45
C GLU A 38 9.03 7.39 -7.51
N ASN A 39 7.88 7.29 -6.85
CA ASN A 39 6.85 8.31 -6.86
C ASN A 39 6.36 8.60 -5.43
N PRO A 40 6.97 9.57 -4.74
CA PRO A 40 6.57 9.91 -3.36
C PRO A 40 5.14 10.41 -3.23
N LEU A 41 4.50 10.81 -4.32
CA LEU A 41 3.11 11.28 -4.31
C LEU A 41 2.11 10.21 -4.76
N LEU A 42 2.53 8.96 -4.71
CA LEU A 42 1.70 7.83 -5.11
C LEU A 42 0.38 7.78 -4.32
N GLY A 43 -0.71 7.59 -5.05
CA GLY A 43 -2.03 7.45 -4.45
C GLY A 43 -2.67 8.77 -4.07
N ASN A 44 -3.74 8.70 -3.31
CA ASN A 44 -4.51 9.86 -2.86
C ASN A 44 -4.29 10.10 -1.38
N SER A 45 -3.91 11.32 -1.03
CA SER A 45 -3.77 11.71 0.37
C SER A 45 -5.14 11.77 1.03
N LEU A 46 -5.23 11.20 2.22
CA LEU A 46 -6.43 11.26 3.06
C LEU A 46 -6.25 12.27 4.21
N GLY A 47 -5.12 12.97 4.25
CA GLY A 47 -4.76 13.86 5.34
C GLY A 47 -4.02 13.12 6.47
N GLY A 48 -3.28 13.85 7.30
CA GLY A 48 -2.60 13.27 8.46
C GLY A 48 -1.54 12.22 8.14
N GLY A 49 -1.01 12.21 6.93
CA GLY A 49 -0.02 11.21 6.50
C GLY A 49 -0.64 9.92 5.96
N TYR A 50 -1.95 9.81 5.95
CA TYR A 50 -2.64 8.64 5.42
C TYR A 50 -2.80 8.74 3.91
N ARG A 51 -2.65 7.59 3.22
CA ARG A 51 -2.86 7.50 1.77
C ARG A 51 -3.69 6.29 1.42
N LYS A 52 -4.46 6.43 0.36
CA LYS A 52 -5.20 5.33 -0.26
C LYS A 52 -4.62 5.10 -1.64
N ILE A 53 -4.08 3.92 -1.87
CA ILE A 53 -3.35 3.60 -3.08
C ILE A 53 -4.06 2.50 -3.85
N ARG A 54 -4.24 2.71 -5.15
CA ARG A 54 -4.76 1.69 -6.04
C ARG A 54 -3.65 0.72 -6.40
N LEU A 55 -3.90 -0.57 -6.21
CA LEU A 55 -2.96 -1.62 -6.53
C LEU A 55 -3.55 -2.54 -7.58
N LYS A 56 -2.83 -2.68 -8.68
CA LYS A 56 -3.18 -3.68 -9.69
C LYS A 56 -2.91 -5.08 -9.13
N ILE A 57 -3.90 -5.96 -9.19
CA ILE A 57 -3.71 -7.37 -8.90
C ILE A 57 -3.44 -8.05 -10.24
N SER A 58 -2.18 -8.41 -10.50
CA SER A 58 -1.75 -8.91 -11.79
C SER A 58 -2.51 -10.16 -12.23
N SER A 59 -2.79 -11.06 -11.30
CA SER A 59 -3.54 -12.29 -11.60
C SER A 59 -5.03 -12.06 -11.85
N LYS A 60 -5.55 -10.88 -11.50
CA LYS A 60 -6.97 -10.54 -11.70
C LYS A 60 -7.26 -9.96 -13.07
N LYS A 61 -6.26 -9.43 -13.76
CA LYS A 61 -6.37 -8.87 -15.11
C LYS A 61 -7.38 -7.73 -15.29
N GLN A 62 -7.59 -6.94 -14.26
CA GLN A 62 -8.51 -5.80 -14.30
C GLN A 62 -7.84 -4.45 -14.17
N GLY A 63 -6.51 -4.39 -14.17
CA GLY A 63 -5.77 -3.16 -13.97
C GLY A 63 -5.96 -2.58 -12.57
N LYS A 64 -5.47 -1.36 -12.35
CA LYS A 64 -5.54 -0.71 -11.02
C LYS A 64 -6.97 -0.42 -10.59
N ARG A 65 -7.84 -0.14 -11.56
CA ARG A 65 -9.22 0.25 -11.29
C ARG A 65 -10.03 -0.86 -10.61
N GLY A 66 -9.83 -2.09 -11.03
CA GLY A 66 -10.52 -3.25 -10.49
C GLY A 66 -9.72 -4.05 -9.49
N GLY A 67 -8.54 -3.55 -9.10
CA GLY A 67 -7.64 -4.28 -8.20
C GLY A 67 -7.95 -4.08 -6.74
N ALA A 68 -6.90 -3.97 -5.93
CA ALA A 68 -7.01 -3.74 -4.50
C ALA A 68 -6.84 -2.27 -4.14
N ARG A 69 -7.20 -1.94 -2.92
CA ARG A 69 -6.88 -0.66 -2.30
C ARG A 69 -6.03 -0.91 -1.08
N VAL A 70 -4.95 -0.14 -0.96
CA VAL A 70 -4.01 -0.24 0.15
C VAL A 70 -4.04 1.07 0.92
N ILE A 71 -4.22 0.98 2.22
CA ILE A 71 -4.17 2.14 3.11
C ILE A 71 -2.81 2.15 3.79
N THR A 72 -2.12 3.27 3.71
CA THR A 72 -0.81 3.46 4.33
C THR A 72 -0.80 4.70 5.21
N HIS A 73 0.16 4.74 6.13
CA HIS A 73 0.46 5.92 6.93
C HIS A 73 1.95 6.22 6.84
N GLU A 74 2.29 7.46 6.52
CA GLU A 74 3.66 7.89 6.35
C GLU A 74 4.09 8.78 7.50
N VAL A 75 5.31 8.55 7.99
CA VAL A 75 5.97 9.42 8.95
C VAL A 75 7.37 9.71 8.43
N ILE A 76 7.72 10.98 8.37
CA ILE A 76 9.06 11.40 7.99
C ILE A 76 9.90 11.49 9.25
N LEU A 77 10.98 10.72 9.28
CA LEU A 77 11.89 10.66 10.40
C LEU A 77 13.17 11.42 10.05
N ASN A 78 13.35 12.57 10.68
CA ASN A 78 14.60 13.31 10.60
C ASN A 78 15.43 12.94 11.83
N ILE A 79 16.21 11.89 11.67
CA ILE A 79 17.22 11.56 12.68
C ILE A 79 18.43 12.43 12.36
N ALA A 80 19.20 12.79 13.35
CA ALA A 80 20.35 13.70 13.30
C ALA A 80 21.44 13.34 12.27
N THR A 81 21.03 12.97 11.07
CA THR A 81 21.85 12.71 9.90
C THR A 81 21.25 13.52 8.76
N ASP A 82 22.03 13.77 7.73
CA ASP A 82 21.56 14.51 6.56
C ASP A 82 20.56 13.73 5.71
N GLU A 83 20.23 12.50 6.10
CA GLU A 83 19.33 11.64 5.34
C GLU A 83 17.93 11.60 5.95
N GLU A 84 16.96 12.01 5.15
CA GLU A 84 15.56 11.91 5.48
C GLU A 84 15.08 10.48 5.21
N THR A 85 14.44 9.87 6.22
CA THR A 85 13.84 8.55 6.09
C THR A 85 12.33 8.66 6.22
N THR A 86 11.61 8.10 5.25
CA THR A 86 10.15 7.99 5.31
C THR A 86 9.78 6.59 5.75
N SER A 87 9.05 6.51 6.86
CA SER A 87 8.50 5.25 7.36
C SER A 87 7.09 5.09 6.82
N VAL A 88 6.84 4.03 6.08
CA VAL A 88 5.53 3.72 5.50
C VAL A 88 4.96 2.50 6.20
N LEU A 89 3.84 2.69 6.86
CA LEU A 89 3.13 1.61 7.53
C LEU A 89 1.95 1.18 6.66
N PHE A 90 1.96 -0.07 6.22
CA PHE A 90 0.81 -0.66 5.54
C PHE A 90 -0.22 -1.05 6.58
N ILE A 91 -1.40 -0.43 6.52
CA ILE A 91 -2.44 -0.57 7.54
C ILE A 91 -3.51 -1.57 7.12
N SER A 92 -3.97 -1.49 5.87
CA SER A 92 -5.06 -2.31 5.40
C SER A 92 -4.95 -2.55 3.90
N ILE A 93 -5.45 -3.68 3.45
CA ILE A 93 -5.61 -3.99 2.04
C ILE A 93 -6.96 -4.68 1.85
N TYR A 94 -7.70 -4.26 0.83
CA TYR A 94 -8.97 -4.89 0.50
C TYR A 94 -9.17 -4.93 -1.01
N ASP A 95 -9.98 -5.90 -1.44
CA ASP A 95 -10.38 -6.02 -2.84
C ASP A 95 -11.46 -4.99 -3.12
N LYS A 96 -11.26 -4.14 -4.10
CA LYS A 96 -12.21 -3.10 -4.44
C LYS A 96 -13.60 -3.66 -4.77
N SER A 97 -13.67 -4.81 -5.42
CA SER A 97 -14.95 -5.41 -5.78
C SER A 97 -15.78 -5.86 -4.58
N ASP A 98 -15.13 -6.15 -3.45
CA ASP A 98 -15.84 -6.53 -2.22
C ASP A 98 -16.35 -5.31 -1.45
N PHE A 99 -15.71 -4.15 -1.60
CA PHE A 99 -15.97 -2.96 -0.78
C PHE A 99 -16.08 -1.70 -1.63
N SER A 100 -16.82 -1.78 -2.73
CA SER A 100 -16.91 -0.67 -3.69
C SER A 100 -17.59 0.58 -3.11
N THR A 101 -18.35 0.44 -2.02
CA THR A 101 -19.09 1.53 -1.40
C THR A 101 -18.45 2.06 -0.12
N ILE A 102 -17.30 1.54 0.28
CA ILE A 102 -16.63 2.01 1.48
C ILE A 102 -16.07 3.42 1.25
N ASP A 103 -16.49 4.34 2.09
CA ASP A 103 -15.92 5.67 2.21
C ASP A 103 -14.88 5.66 3.33
N ILE A 104 -13.69 6.03 2.97
CA ILE A 104 -12.60 6.15 3.94
C ILE A 104 -12.14 7.58 4.00
#